data_ae3cf4d197644cb5ab0b4738908910d8
#
_entry.id   ae3cf4d197644cb5ab0b4738908910d8
#
_cell.length_a   1.000
_cell.length_b   1.000
_cell.length_c   1.000
_cell.angle_alpha   90.00
_cell.angle_beta   90.00
_cell.angle_gamma   90.00
#
_symmetry.space_group_name_H-M   'P 1'
#
loop_
_entity.id
_entity.type
_entity.pdbx_description
1 polymer ?
#
loop_
_entity_poly.entity_id
_entity_poly.type
_entity_poly.pdbx_seq_one_letter_code
_entity_poly.pdbx_strand_id
1 'polypeptide(L)'
;MVIDTTDFFLNINADMSKKEKTQLRLIDAAIELLYEKGFHGSSVKEITERASVSNGTFYNYFVDKEDIYSSASIYISRIMIIEINEKKKQFVRSDEVLKAGHMGFINFLASRPKWAAVLIQSQRGHYALDVWSLNRRRLSADVKRGIKDDYFSIKFDSFLIDQIMQIALHSIGQQIIHGPSKTLTNKASVAIMRLLKYVDA
;
A
#
# COMPACT_ATOMS: atom_id res chain seq x y z
N MET A 1 15.85 -21.20 -6.65
CA MET A 1 16.47 -19.90 -7.00
C MET A 1 15.39 -18.87 -6.81
N VAL A 2 15.31 -18.28 -5.62
CA VAL A 2 14.34 -17.23 -5.30
C VAL A 2 14.68 -16.04 -6.20
N ILE A 3 13.79 -15.71 -7.14
CA ILE A 3 13.95 -14.53 -7.99
C ILE A 3 13.83 -13.34 -7.04
N ASP A 4 14.87 -12.53 -6.94
CA ASP A 4 14.82 -11.27 -6.20
C ASP A 4 13.76 -10.38 -6.87
N THR A 5 12.56 -10.39 -6.28
CA THR A 5 11.42 -9.59 -6.75
C THR A 5 11.69 -8.09 -6.63
N THR A 6 12.83 -7.70 -6.04
CA THR A 6 13.23 -6.32 -5.79
C THR A 6 13.54 -5.57 -7.08
N ASP A 7 14.29 -6.18 -8.02
CA ASP A 7 14.67 -5.55 -9.29
C ASP A 7 13.54 -5.55 -10.33
N PHE A 8 12.65 -6.57 -10.27
CA PHE A 8 11.54 -6.72 -11.19
C PHE A 8 10.59 -5.51 -11.19
N PHE A 9 10.30 -4.97 -10.01
CA PHE A 9 9.32 -3.89 -9.85
C PHE A 9 9.90 -2.47 -10.01
N LEU A 10 11.22 -2.32 -10.16
CA LEU A 10 11.85 -1.02 -10.41
C LEU A 10 11.78 -0.60 -11.88
N ASN A 11 11.52 -1.53 -12.81
CA ASN A 11 11.55 -1.30 -14.26
C ASN A 11 10.15 -1.30 -14.92
N ILE A 12 9.12 -0.75 -14.26
CA ILE A 12 7.73 -0.73 -14.76
C ILE A 12 7.59 0.01 -16.12
N ASN A 13 8.58 0.78 -16.54
CA ASN A 13 8.61 1.51 -17.82
C ASN A 13 9.56 0.91 -18.87
N ALA A 14 10.23 -0.21 -18.59
CA ALA A 14 11.07 -0.90 -19.56
C ALA A 14 10.24 -1.89 -20.40
N ASP A 15 10.76 -2.27 -21.56
CA ASP A 15 10.15 -3.28 -22.43
C ASP A 15 10.14 -4.64 -21.70
N MET A 16 8.98 -4.99 -21.13
CA MET A 16 8.83 -6.16 -20.26
C MET A 16 9.01 -7.46 -21.03
N SER A 17 9.87 -8.33 -20.54
CA SER A 17 10.06 -9.68 -21.06
C SER A 17 8.77 -10.51 -20.98
N LYS A 18 8.67 -11.58 -21.79
CA LYS A 18 7.55 -12.53 -21.74
C LYS A 18 7.36 -13.13 -20.34
N LYS A 19 8.47 -13.35 -19.62
CA LYS A 19 8.48 -13.87 -18.25
C LYS A 19 7.79 -12.90 -17.29
N GLU A 20 8.16 -11.64 -17.33
CA GLU A 20 7.58 -10.59 -16.49
C GLU A 20 6.10 -10.37 -16.77
N LYS A 21 5.70 -10.36 -18.03
CA LYS A 21 4.29 -10.27 -18.43
C LYS A 21 3.46 -11.44 -17.87
N THR A 22 4.02 -12.64 -17.83
CA THR A 22 3.35 -13.81 -17.26
C THR A 22 3.22 -13.70 -15.74
N GLN A 23 4.27 -13.24 -15.05
CA GLN A 23 4.26 -13.04 -13.61
C GLN A 23 3.21 -11.98 -13.21
N LEU A 24 3.12 -10.85 -13.93
CA LEU A 24 2.09 -9.84 -13.68
C LEU A 24 0.69 -10.35 -13.90
N ARG A 25 0.44 -11.13 -14.96
CA ARG A 25 -0.89 -11.75 -15.19
C ARG A 25 -1.31 -12.65 -14.04
N LEU A 26 -0.38 -13.41 -13.45
CA LEU A 26 -0.65 -14.22 -12.26
C LEU A 26 -0.97 -13.34 -11.05
N ILE A 27 -0.19 -12.28 -10.82
CA ILE A 27 -0.42 -11.31 -9.73
C ILE A 27 -1.78 -10.64 -9.88
N ASP A 28 -2.14 -10.16 -11.08
CA ASP A 28 -3.43 -9.52 -11.34
C ASP A 28 -4.60 -10.48 -11.11
N ALA A 29 -4.48 -11.73 -11.57
CA ALA A 29 -5.48 -12.77 -11.32
C ALA A 29 -5.65 -13.07 -9.82
N ALA A 30 -4.55 -13.10 -9.06
CA ALA A 30 -4.58 -13.29 -7.61
C ALA A 30 -5.25 -12.11 -6.90
N ILE A 31 -4.94 -10.86 -7.27
CA ILE A 31 -5.57 -9.65 -6.74
C ILE A 31 -7.09 -9.69 -6.94
N GLU A 32 -7.55 -10.06 -8.13
CA GLU A 32 -8.98 -10.16 -8.43
C GLU A 32 -9.67 -11.23 -7.59
N LEU A 33 -9.09 -12.42 -7.51
CA LEU A 33 -9.67 -13.52 -6.71
C LEU A 33 -9.69 -13.21 -5.22
N LEU A 34 -8.66 -12.54 -4.70
CA LEU A 34 -8.65 -12.09 -3.31
C LEU A 34 -9.79 -11.11 -3.02
N TYR A 35 -10.03 -10.19 -3.94
CA TYR A 35 -11.12 -9.22 -3.82
C TYR A 35 -12.50 -9.88 -3.87
N GLU A 36 -12.69 -10.84 -4.77
CA GLU A 36 -13.96 -11.53 -5.00
C GLU A 36 -14.30 -12.55 -3.89
N LYS A 37 -13.33 -13.34 -3.44
CA LYS A 37 -13.53 -14.54 -2.61
C LYS A 37 -12.75 -14.55 -1.30
N GLY A 38 -11.86 -13.57 -1.11
CA GLY A 38 -10.93 -13.56 0.00
C GLY A 38 -9.80 -14.58 -0.13
N PHE A 39 -8.85 -14.53 0.82
CA PHE A 39 -7.68 -15.39 0.81
C PHE A 39 -8.04 -16.89 0.88
N HIS A 40 -8.92 -17.28 1.81
CA HIS A 40 -9.29 -18.69 2.00
C HIS A 40 -10.20 -19.23 0.89
N GLY A 41 -10.99 -18.37 0.26
CA GLY A 41 -11.88 -18.74 -0.84
C GLY A 41 -11.22 -18.86 -2.22
N SER A 42 -9.93 -18.56 -2.33
CA SER A 42 -9.17 -18.63 -3.58
C SER A 42 -8.20 -19.81 -3.59
N SER A 43 -7.89 -20.35 -4.77
CA SER A 43 -6.96 -21.45 -4.97
C SER A 43 -5.94 -21.15 -6.07
N VAL A 44 -4.78 -21.84 -6.05
CA VAL A 44 -3.77 -21.75 -7.12
C VAL A 44 -4.38 -22.14 -8.48
N LYS A 45 -5.27 -23.14 -8.50
CA LYS A 45 -5.97 -23.57 -9.71
C LYS A 45 -6.79 -22.41 -10.32
N GLU A 46 -7.59 -21.71 -9.52
CA GLU A 46 -8.38 -20.58 -10.00
C GLU A 46 -7.51 -19.41 -10.46
N ILE A 47 -6.39 -19.15 -9.78
CA ILE A 47 -5.41 -18.13 -10.20
C ILE A 47 -4.85 -18.46 -11.58
N THR A 48 -4.43 -19.70 -11.80
CA THR A 48 -3.84 -20.14 -13.08
C THR A 48 -4.87 -20.15 -14.21
N GLU A 49 -6.09 -20.58 -13.95
CA GLU A 49 -7.20 -20.54 -14.90
C GLU A 49 -7.50 -19.10 -15.33
N ARG A 50 -7.62 -18.17 -14.38
CA ARG A 50 -7.86 -16.74 -14.65
C ARG A 50 -6.70 -16.08 -15.39
N ALA A 51 -5.46 -16.42 -15.04
CA ALA A 51 -4.26 -15.94 -15.74
C ALA A 51 -4.02 -16.60 -17.11
N SER A 52 -4.83 -17.60 -17.49
CA SER A 52 -4.67 -18.40 -18.74
C SER A 52 -3.28 -19.03 -18.83
N VAL A 53 -2.84 -19.68 -17.76
CA VAL A 53 -1.58 -20.44 -17.71
C VAL A 53 -1.80 -21.81 -17.07
N SER A 54 -0.84 -22.74 -17.23
CA SER A 54 -0.89 -24.03 -16.54
C SER A 54 -0.48 -23.91 -15.08
N ASN A 55 -0.92 -24.88 -14.24
CA ASN A 55 -0.45 -24.97 -12.85
C ASN A 55 1.09 -25.09 -12.76
N GLY A 56 1.72 -25.83 -13.65
CA GLY A 56 3.18 -25.92 -13.71
C GLY A 56 3.85 -24.57 -13.97
N THR A 57 3.20 -23.70 -14.76
CA THR A 57 3.68 -22.34 -14.99
C THR A 57 3.66 -21.51 -13.72
N PHE A 58 2.64 -21.65 -12.85
CA PHE A 58 2.57 -20.95 -11.57
C PHE A 58 3.80 -21.24 -10.71
N TYR A 59 4.15 -22.53 -10.55
CA TYR A 59 5.28 -22.95 -9.71
C TYR A 59 6.66 -22.57 -10.25
N ASN A 60 6.76 -22.05 -11.47
CA ASN A 60 7.97 -21.41 -11.98
C ASN A 60 8.19 -19.98 -11.42
N TYR A 61 7.17 -19.38 -10.83
CA TYR A 61 7.18 -18.00 -10.33
C TYR A 61 6.95 -17.90 -8.82
N PHE A 62 6.10 -18.75 -8.26
CA PHE A 62 5.64 -18.68 -6.87
C PHE A 62 5.65 -20.07 -6.24
N VAL A 63 6.06 -20.12 -4.98
CA VAL A 63 6.15 -21.38 -4.22
C VAL A 63 4.74 -21.87 -3.84
N ASP A 64 3.87 -20.95 -3.43
CA ASP A 64 2.53 -21.23 -2.95
C ASP A 64 1.60 -20.01 -3.09
N LYS A 65 0.40 -20.12 -2.54
CA LYS A 65 -0.60 -19.06 -2.55
C LYS A 65 -0.20 -17.87 -1.68
N GLU A 66 0.46 -18.09 -0.58
CA GLU A 66 0.99 -17.06 0.32
C GLU A 66 2.04 -16.21 -0.38
N ASP A 67 2.93 -16.84 -1.14
CA ASP A 67 4.01 -16.19 -1.89
C ASP A 67 3.47 -15.22 -2.95
N ILE A 68 2.48 -15.64 -3.75
CA ILE A 68 1.91 -14.73 -4.76
C ILE A 68 1.16 -13.55 -4.12
N TYR A 69 0.45 -13.74 -3.00
CA TYR A 69 -0.22 -12.62 -2.31
C TYR A 69 0.77 -11.70 -1.60
N SER A 70 1.87 -12.21 -1.08
CA SER A 70 3.00 -11.42 -0.59
C SER A 70 3.60 -10.58 -1.70
N SER A 71 3.87 -11.20 -2.85
CA SER A 71 4.38 -10.53 -4.05
C SER A 71 3.42 -9.46 -4.56
N ALA A 72 2.10 -9.71 -4.57
CA ALA A 72 1.09 -8.73 -4.93
C ALA A 72 1.09 -7.52 -3.97
N SER A 73 1.23 -7.77 -2.66
CA SER A 73 1.30 -6.71 -1.65
C SER A 73 2.54 -5.83 -1.85
N ILE A 74 3.69 -6.44 -2.12
CA ILE A 74 4.94 -5.73 -2.41
C ILE A 74 4.80 -4.91 -3.71
N TYR A 75 4.24 -5.48 -4.77
CA TYR A 75 4.00 -4.80 -6.03
C TYR A 75 3.14 -3.55 -5.86
N ILE A 76 1.97 -3.69 -5.23
CA ILE A 76 1.05 -2.57 -4.95
C ILE A 76 1.74 -1.48 -4.14
N SER A 77 2.47 -1.87 -3.08
CA SER A 77 3.15 -0.92 -2.20
C SER A 77 4.22 -0.12 -2.92
N ARG A 78 4.94 -0.72 -3.85
CA ARG A 78 5.96 -0.02 -4.63
C ARG A 78 5.37 1.02 -5.57
N ILE A 79 4.33 0.66 -6.32
CA ILE A 79 3.62 1.63 -7.19
C ILE A 79 3.08 2.78 -6.35
N MET A 80 2.44 2.47 -5.22
CA MET A 80 1.91 3.47 -4.30
C MET A 80 2.99 4.43 -3.81
N ILE A 81 4.15 3.91 -3.42
CA ILE A 81 5.28 4.69 -2.94
C ILE A 81 5.82 5.62 -4.02
N ILE A 82 5.96 5.13 -5.26
CA ILE A 82 6.41 5.93 -6.40
C ILE A 82 5.43 7.08 -6.64
N GLU A 83 4.13 6.80 -6.77
CA GLU A 83 3.12 7.85 -7.01
C GLU A 83 3.06 8.88 -5.87
N ILE A 84 3.19 8.44 -4.61
CA ILE A 84 3.18 9.34 -3.46
C ILE A 84 4.44 10.20 -3.43
N ASN A 85 5.62 9.63 -3.70
CA ASN A 85 6.87 10.36 -3.70
C ASN A 85 6.90 11.43 -4.80
N GLU A 86 6.38 11.14 -5.99
CA GLU A 86 6.26 12.15 -7.06
C GLU A 86 5.39 13.34 -6.62
N LYS A 87 4.28 13.09 -5.94
CA LYS A 87 3.44 14.16 -5.37
C LYS A 87 4.15 14.95 -4.27
N LYS A 88 4.93 14.28 -3.43
CA LYS A 88 5.69 14.92 -2.33
C LYS A 88 6.79 15.86 -2.84
N LYS A 89 7.39 15.60 -4.01
CA LYS A 89 8.45 16.44 -4.61
C LYS A 89 8.01 17.89 -4.88
N GLN A 90 6.70 18.14 -4.97
CA GLN A 90 6.15 19.48 -5.20
C GLN A 90 6.21 20.37 -3.96
N PHE A 91 6.55 19.85 -2.80
CA PHE A 91 6.53 20.55 -1.51
C PHE A 91 7.91 20.54 -0.86
N VAL A 92 8.25 21.64 -0.21
CA VAL A 92 9.51 21.82 0.53
C VAL A 92 9.27 21.74 2.04
N ARG A 93 8.16 22.30 2.52
CA ARG A 93 7.80 22.34 3.93
C ARG A 93 7.42 20.94 4.42
N SER A 94 7.94 20.55 5.58
CA SER A 94 7.73 19.20 6.14
C SER A 94 6.27 18.88 6.45
N ASP A 95 5.47 19.87 6.87
CA ASP A 95 4.04 19.70 7.11
C ASP A 95 3.25 19.46 5.81
N GLU A 96 3.61 20.14 4.72
CA GLU A 96 3.01 19.93 3.40
C GLU A 96 3.43 18.59 2.79
N VAL A 97 4.70 18.20 2.95
CA VAL A 97 5.22 16.89 2.54
C VAL A 97 4.45 15.76 3.25
N LEU A 98 4.26 15.86 4.56
CA LEU A 98 3.48 14.88 5.33
C LEU A 98 2.02 14.87 4.86
N LYS A 99 1.41 16.04 4.68
CA LYS A 99 0.03 16.16 4.18
C LYS A 99 -0.13 15.53 2.80
N ALA A 100 0.77 15.79 1.88
CA ALA A 100 0.77 15.16 0.55
C ALA A 100 0.94 13.64 0.64
N GLY A 101 1.77 13.16 1.57
CA GLY A 101 2.03 11.74 1.80
C GLY A 101 0.77 10.97 2.25
N HIS A 102 0.12 11.38 3.33
CA HIS A 102 -1.06 10.68 3.84
C HIS A 102 -2.30 10.87 2.95
N MET A 103 -2.50 12.04 2.34
CA MET A 103 -3.57 12.22 1.35
C MET A 103 -3.34 11.37 0.11
N GLY A 104 -2.09 11.30 -0.36
CA GLY A 104 -1.70 10.42 -1.46
C GLY A 104 -2.00 8.95 -1.16
N PHE A 105 -1.68 8.47 0.04
CA PHE A 105 -1.97 7.12 0.51
C PHE A 105 -3.48 6.82 0.51
N ILE A 106 -4.28 7.72 1.11
CA ILE A 106 -5.74 7.56 1.17
C ILE A 106 -6.33 7.53 -0.24
N ASN A 107 -6.00 8.51 -1.09
CA ASN A 107 -6.55 8.62 -2.44
C ASN A 107 -6.12 7.45 -3.33
N PHE A 108 -4.88 6.98 -3.20
CA PHE A 108 -4.37 5.84 -3.96
C PHE A 108 -5.20 4.57 -3.71
N LEU A 109 -5.44 4.25 -2.45
CA LEU A 109 -6.18 3.04 -2.08
C LEU A 109 -7.70 3.20 -2.26
N ALA A 110 -8.27 4.37 -1.96
CA ALA A 110 -9.69 4.62 -2.16
C ALA A 110 -10.11 4.54 -3.63
N SER A 111 -9.21 4.90 -4.57
CA SER A 111 -9.47 4.79 -6.00
C SER A 111 -9.22 3.39 -6.58
N ARG A 112 -8.66 2.46 -5.80
CA ARG A 112 -8.25 1.11 -6.23
C ARG A 112 -8.72 0.05 -5.21
N PRO A 113 -10.03 -0.22 -5.11
CA PRO A 113 -10.59 -1.07 -4.05
C PRO A 113 -10.02 -2.50 -4.05
N LYS A 114 -9.71 -3.08 -5.21
CA LYS A 114 -9.07 -4.40 -5.31
C LYS A 114 -7.68 -4.39 -4.67
N TRP A 115 -6.87 -3.35 -4.89
CA TRP A 115 -5.54 -3.19 -4.32
C TRP A 115 -5.60 -2.91 -2.82
N ALA A 116 -6.56 -2.09 -2.40
CA ALA A 116 -6.80 -1.85 -0.99
C ALA A 116 -7.15 -3.14 -0.24
N ALA A 117 -7.97 -4.01 -0.82
CA ALA A 117 -8.32 -5.31 -0.24
C ALA A 117 -7.08 -6.19 0.00
N VAL A 118 -6.14 -6.23 -0.96
CA VAL A 118 -4.87 -6.96 -0.80
C VAL A 118 -4.07 -6.44 0.38
N LEU A 119 -3.86 -5.12 0.46
CA LEU A 119 -3.07 -4.52 1.54
C LEU A 119 -3.76 -4.63 2.90
N ILE A 120 -5.08 -4.49 2.99
CA ILE A 120 -5.83 -4.63 4.25
C ILE A 120 -5.83 -6.08 4.73
N GLN A 121 -6.03 -7.05 3.83
CA GLN A 121 -5.99 -8.46 4.20
C GLN A 121 -4.58 -8.91 4.57
N SER A 122 -3.54 -8.37 3.92
CA SER A 122 -2.15 -8.66 4.27
C SER A 122 -1.79 -8.22 5.69
N GLN A 123 -2.43 -7.18 6.21
CA GLN A 123 -2.25 -6.73 7.60
C GLN A 123 -2.72 -7.78 8.62
N ARG A 124 -3.71 -8.60 8.26
CA ARG A 124 -4.29 -9.64 9.13
C ARG A 124 -3.64 -11.01 8.96
N GLY A 125 -2.82 -11.19 7.90
CA GLY A 125 -2.16 -12.44 7.56
C GLY A 125 -0.64 -12.37 7.73
N HIS A 126 0.01 -13.52 7.78
CA HIS A 126 1.46 -13.62 7.97
C HIS A 126 2.29 -13.21 6.75
N TYR A 127 1.67 -12.94 5.60
CA TYR A 127 2.35 -12.82 4.31
C TYR A 127 2.77 -11.41 3.89
N ALA A 128 2.57 -10.37 4.72
CA ALA A 128 3.01 -9.00 4.33
C ALA A 128 3.42 -8.09 5.49
N LEU A 129 4.00 -8.63 6.54
CA LEU A 129 4.48 -7.85 7.69
C LEU A 129 5.46 -6.73 7.27
N ASP A 130 6.26 -6.96 6.23
CA ASP A 130 7.28 -6.00 5.78
C ASP A 130 6.70 -4.75 5.09
N VAL A 131 5.57 -4.88 4.40
CA VAL A 131 4.93 -3.76 3.70
C VAL A 131 4.41 -2.70 4.70
N TRP A 132 3.72 -3.15 5.74
CA TRP A 132 3.19 -2.25 6.77
C TRP A 132 4.29 -1.63 7.60
N SER A 133 5.33 -2.37 7.93
CA SER A 133 6.51 -1.85 8.66
C SER A 133 7.26 -0.81 7.83
N LEU A 134 7.32 -0.96 6.51
CA LEU A 134 7.92 0.01 5.60
C LEU A 134 7.12 1.32 5.54
N ASN A 135 5.79 1.24 5.40
CA ASN A 135 4.92 2.40 5.41
C ASN A 135 4.97 3.14 6.76
N ARG A 136 4.96 2.38 7.86
CA ARG A 136 5.12 2.93 9.21
C ARG A 136 6.46 3.66 9.39
N ARG A 137 7.57 3.09 8.92
CA ARG A 137 8.90 3.74 8.98
C ARG A 137 8.95 5.05 8.20
N ARG A 138 8.33 5.09 7.01
CA ARG A 138 8.27 6.31 6.18
C ARG A 138 7.43 7.40 6.82
N LEU A 139 6.24 7.06 7.32
CA LEU A 139 5.39 7.99 8.04
C LEU A 139 6.10 8.53 9.28
N SER A 140 6.78 7.66 10.05
CA SER A 140 7.59 8.06 11.21
C SER A 140 8.71 9.04 10.84
N ALA A 141 9.37 8.83 9.70
CA ALA A 141 10.41 9.72 9.22
C ALA A 141 9.84 11.11 8.85
N ASP A 142 8.70 11.16 8.15
CA ASP A 142 8.04 12.42 7.80
C ASP A 142 7.58 13.18 9.05
N VAL A 143 7.01 12.49 10.06
CA VAL A 143 6.59 13.11 11.34
C VAL A 143 7.80 13.65 12.11
N LYS A 144 8.87 12.85 12.26
CA LYS A 144 10.10 13.27 12.93
C LYS A 144 10.74 14.49 12.26
N ARG A 145 10.71 14.52 10.93
CA ARG A 145 11.19 15.67 10.17
C ARG A 145 10.35 16.92 10.46
N GLY A 146 9.03 16.82 10.47
CA GLY A 146 8.15 17.94 10.80
C GLY A 146 8.34 18.47 12.22
N ILE A 147 8.63 17.59 13.19
CA ILE A 147 9.00 17.99 14.57
C ILE A 147 10.34 18.72 14.57
N LYS A 148 11.35 18.19 13.89
CA LYS A 148 12.68 18.82 13.79
C LYS A 148 12.64 20.20 13.12
N ASP A 149 11.75 20.38 12.16
CA ASP A 149 11.58 21.62 11.40
C ASP A 149 10.57 22.58 12.07
N ASP A 150 10.17 22.33 13.34
CA ASP A 150 9.25 23.11 14.16
C ASP A 150 7.83 23.31 13.56
N TYR A 151 7.40 22.42 12.66
CA TYR A 151 6.02 22.42 12.15
C TYR A 151 5.05 21.65 13.03
N PHE A 152 5.55 20.74 13.88
CA PHE A 152 4.74 19.92 14.79
C PHE A 152 5.25 20.11 16.22
N SER A 153 4.32 20.44 17.12
CA SER A 153 4.61 20.73 18.53
C SER A 153 4.34 19.53 19.46
N ILE A 154 4.49 18.32 18.93
CA ILE A 154 4.22 17.09 19.67
C ILE A 154 5.52 16.31 19.92
N LYS A 155 5.61 15.65 21.07
CA LYS A 155 6.67 14.66 21.32
C LYS A 155 6.42 13.42 20.46
N PHE A 156 7.44 12.95 19.74
CA PHE A 156 7.33 11.74 18.93
C PHE A 156 7.02 10.53 19.81
N ASP A 157 5.93 9.82 19.45
CA ASP A 157 5.56 8.53 20.01
C ASP A 157 5.19 7.58 18.87
N SER A 158 5.55 6.32 19.04
CA SER A 158 5.20 5.27 18.07
C SER A 158 3.69 5.01 17.99
N PHE A 159 2.96 5.19 19.09
CA PHE A 159 1.51 5.09 19.15
C PHE A 159 0.81 6.14 18.27
N LEU A 160 1.37 7.36 18.21
CA LEU A 160 0.89 8.41 17.30
C LEU A 160 0.88 7.95 15.84
N ILE A 161 1.92 7.22 15.41
CA ILE A 161 1.98 6.69 14.04
C ILE A 161 0.85 5.70 13.78
N ASP A 162 0.54 4.86 14.77
CA ASP A 162 -0.57 3.90 14.66
C ASP A 162 -1.92 4.62 14.57
N GLN A 163 -2.14 5.68 15.36
CA GLN A 163 -3.35 6.51 15.27
C GLN A 163 -3.50 7.16 13.90
N ILE A 164 -2.43 7.73 13.34
CA ILE A 164 -2.46 8.32 11.99
C ILE A 164 -2.82 7.26 10.95
N MET A 165 -2.22 6.08 11.04
CA MET A 165 -2.54 4.97 10.13
C MET A 165 -3.99 4.51 10.27
N GLN A 166 -4.53 4.42 11.49
CA GLN A 166 -5.94 4.04 11.71
C GLN A 166 -6.92 5.07 11.12
N ILE A 167 -6.66 6.37 11.27
CA ILE A 167 -7.49 7.41 10.65
C ILE A 167 -7.48 7.26 9.12
N ALA A 168 -6.32 7.03 8.53
CA ALA A 168 -6.20 6.85 7.08
C ALA A 168 -6.95 5.58 6.61
N LEU A 169 -6.77 4.44 7.29
CA LEU A 169 -7.45 3.18 6.98
C LEU A 169 -8.97 3.28 7.13
N HIS A 170 -9.45 3.96 8.19
CA HIS A 170 -10.88 4.21 8.36
C HIS A 170 -11.45 5.01 7.17
N SER A 171 -10.77 6.10 6.78
CA SER A 171 -11.18 6.90 5.61
C SER A 171 -11.18 6.09 4.32
N ILE A 172 -10.20 5.23 4.11
CA ILE A 172 -10.14 4.33 2.95
C ILE A 172 -11.32 3.36 2.98
N GLY A 173 -11.59 2.71 4.12
CA GLY A 173 -12.71 1.78 4.28
C GLY A 173 -14.06 2.42 3.96
N GLN A 174 -14.32 3.63 4.46
CA GLN A 174 -15.54 4.39 4.13
C GLN A 174 -15.65 4.68 2.62
N GLN A 175 -14.54 5.02 1.97
CA GLN A 175 -14.53 5.33 0.54
C GLN A 175 -14.66 4.08 -0.35
N ILE A 176 -14.22 2.92 0.11
CA ILE A 176 -14.45 1.64 -0.59
C ILE A 176 -15.94 1.30 -0.59
N ILE A 177 -16.63 1.56 0.53
CA ILE A 177 -18.07 1.26 0.67
C ILE A 177 -18.94 2.26 -0.08
N HIS A 178 -18.64 3.55 0.02
CA HIS A 178 -19.50 4.65 -0.45
C HIS A 178 -18.98 5.34 -1.72
N GLY A 179 -17.86 4.93 -2.26
CA GLY A 179 -17.17 5.55 -3.38
C GLY A 179 -16.14 6.61 -2.96
N PRO A 180 -15.18 6.93 -3.86
CA PRO A 180 -14.11 7.90 -3.61
C PRO A 180 -14.67 9.29 -3.26
N SER A 181 -14.14 9.92 -2.21
CA SER A 181 -14.63 11.20 -1.69
C SER A 181 -13.48 12.12 -1.25
N LYS A 182 -13.31 13.24 -1.98
CA LYS A 182 -12.37 14.30 -1.58
C LYS A 182 -12.69 14.86 -0.19
N THR A 183 -13.96 14.93 0.16
CA THR A 183 -14.39 15.41 1.49
C THR A 183 -13.93 14.49 2.61
N LEU A 184 -14.05 13.17 2.45
CA LEU A 184 -13.58 12.20 3.44
C LEU A 184 -12.05 12.22 3.56
N THR A 185 -11.33 12.30 2.43
CA THR A 185 -9.86 12.44 2.44
C THR A 185 -9.44 13.72 3.19
N ASN A 186 -10.10 14.85 2.92
CA ASN A 186 -9.80 16.12 3.59
C ASN A 186 -10.11 16.06 5.09
N LYS A 187 -11.24 15.46 5.51
CA LYS A 187 -11.57 15.26 6.93
C LYS A 187 -10.51 14.42 7.64
N ALA A 188 -10.07 13.32 7.04
CA ALA A 188 -8.99 12.49 7.58
C ALA A 188 -7.68 13.27 7.68
N SER A 189 -7.32 14.03 6.65
CA SER A 189 -6.14 14.88 6.66
C SER A 189 -6.17 15.93 7.77
N VAL A 190 -7.31 16.61 7.96
CA VAL A 190 -7.48 17.59 9.04
C VAL A 190 -7.33 16.93 10.41
N ALA A 191 -7.91 15.73 10.61
CA ALA A 191 -7.77 14.99 11.87
C ALA A 191 -6.32 14.62 12.15
N ILE A 192 -5.60 14.10 11.15
CA ILE A 192 -4.16 13.77 11.27
C ILE A 192 -3.33 15.01 11.61
N MET A 193 -3.55 16.12 10.91
CA MET A 193 -2.79 17.35 11.14
C MET A 193 -3.09 17.98 12.52
N ARG A 194 -4.31 17.79 13.05
CA ARG A 194 -4.65 18.20 14.42
C ARG A 194 -3.91 17.40 15.47
N LEU A 195 -3.79 16.07 15.31
CA LEU A 195 -3.01 15.23 16.22
C LEU A 195 -1.55 15.71 16.33
N LEU A 196 -0.98 16.24 15.24
CA LEU A 196 0.41 16.69 15.18
C LEU A 196 0.63 18.14 15.70
N LYS A 197 -0.43 18.93 15.75
CA LYS A 197 -0.37 20.33 16.22
C LYS A 197 -0.74 20.52 17.68
N TYR A 198 -1.19 19.47 18.37
CA TYR A 198 -1.54 19.57 19.77
C TYR A 198 -0.26 19.76 20.59
N VAL A 199 -0.11 20.95 21.14
CA VAL A 199 0.81 21.22 22.26
C VAL A 199 0.11 20.68 23.49
N ASP A 200 0.79 19.87 24.28
CA ASP A 200 0.33 19.57 25.64
C ASP A 200 0.15 20.88 26.38
N ALA A 201 -1.11 21.19 26.68
CA ALA A 201 -1.46 22.29 27.59
C ALA A 201 -1.30 21.82 29.06
#